data_83f2f8c08d68c456499a92afac9ef371
#
_entry.id   83f2f8c08d68c456499a92afac9ef371
#
_cell.length_a   1.000
_cell.length_b   1.000
_cell.length_c   1.000
_cell.angle_alpha   90.00
_cell.angle_beta   90.00
_cell.angle_gamma   90.00
#
_symmetry.space_group_name_H-M   'P 1'
#
loop_
_entity.id
_entity.type
_entity.pdbx_description
1 polymer ?
#
loop_
_entity_poly.entity_id
_entity_poly.type
_entity_poly.pdbx_seq_one_letter_code
_entity_poly.pdbx_strand_id
1 'polypeptide(L)'
;MLTIKEINRAIGSIRKTTKKFNATVQQLTVDIFGHALEHGDYTAFNRLYDAMSNGTRREAWVVYVVDHSSLNFDKDKSTFKLPKKEALKVDFDAMNKITWHAYTTEAVKIVDLDKMLVDMEVKAMRRYEKAIENGDEIVGNIE
;
A
#
# COMPACT_ATOMS: atom_id res chain seq x y z
N MET A 1 24.19 -3.64 -30.52
CA MET A 1 22.74 -3.46 -30.45
C MET A 1 22.04 -4.79 -30.28
N LEU A 2 21.12 -4.90 -29.34
CA LEU A 2 20.40 -6.15 -29.07
C LEU A 2 19.36 -6.47 -30.14
N THR A 3 19.20 -7.74 -30.46
CA THR A 3 18.10 -8.21 -31.29
C THR A 3 16.79 -8.19 -30.53
N ILE A 4 15.65 -8.24 -31.24
CA ILE A 4 14.32 -8.27 -30.57
C ILE A 4 14.17 -9.52 -29.67
N LYS A 5 14.76 -10.65 -30.04
CA LYS A 5 14.80 -11.85 -29.22
C LYS A 5 15.55 -11.62 -27.90
N GLU A 6 16.69 -10.96 -27.95
CA GLU A 6 17.49 -10.63 -26.77
C GLU A 6 16.78 -9.63 -25.86
N ILE A 7 16.12 -8.63 -26.45
CA ILE A 7 15.31 -7.66 -25.72
C ILE A 7 14.17 -8.38 -24.98
N ASN A 8 13.42 -9.24 -25.64
CA ASN A 8 12.31 -9.97 -25.03
C ASN A 8 12.77 -10.91 -23.91
N ARG A 9 13.95 -11.52 -24.07
CA ARG A 9 14.56 -12.38 -23.04
C ARG A 9 14.93 -11.56 -21.79
N ALA A 10 15.53 -10.40 -22.00
CA ALA A 10 15.89 -9.49 -20.91
C ALA A 10 14.63 -8.99 -20.14
N ILE A 11 13.57 -8.65 -20.84
CA ILE A 11 12.28 -8.27 -20.25
C ILE A 11 11.71 -9.42 -19.40
N GLY A 12 11.76 -10.66 -19.91
CA GLY A 12 11.32 -11.84 -19.19
C GLY A 12 12.12 -12.07 -17.90
N SER A 13 13.44 -11.84 -17.94
CA SER A 13 14.31 -11.93 -16.74
C SER A 13 13.93 -10.90 -15.68
N ILE A 14 13.63 -9.67 -16.09
CA ILE A 14 13.17 -8.61 -15.17
C ILE A 14 11.87 -9.02 -14.48
N ARG A 15 10.89 -9.55 -15.23
CA ARG A 15 9.63 -10.03 -14.66
C ARG A 15 9.84 -11.13 -13.61
N LYS A 16 10.70 -12.10 -13.89
CA LYS A 16 11.03 -13.18 -12.94
C LYS A 16 11.70 -12.65 -11.69
N THR A 17 12.65 -11.74 -11.83
CA THR A 17 13.38 -11.13 -10.71
C THR A 17 12.43 -10.33 -9.82
N THR A 18 11.55 -9.54 -10.41
CA THR A 18 10.54 -8.75 -9.66
C THR A 18 9.60 -9.65 -8.88
N LYS A 19 9.08 -10.71 -9.52
CA LYS A 19 8.18 -11.67 -8.88
C LYS A 19 8.87 -12.38 -7.71
N LYS A 20 10.12 -12.80 -7.89
CA LYS A 20 10.93 -13.43 -6.84
C LYS A 20 11.20 -12.45 -5.70
N PHE A 21 11.51 -11.20 -6.00
CA PHE A 21 11.72 -10.15 -5.01
C PHE A 21 10.47 -9.96 -4.14
N ASN A 22 9.30 -9.81 -4.74
CA ASN A 22 8.04 -9.62 -4.01
C ASN A 22 7.73 -10.82 -3.10
N ALA A 23 7.94 -12.03 -3.57
CA ALA A 23 7.74 -13.25 -2.80
C ALA A 23 8.73 -13.36 -1.62
N THR A 24 10.00 -12.98 -1.84
CA THR A 24 11.02 -12.98 -0.81
C THR A 24 10.69 -11.97 0.29
N VAL A 25 10.28 -10.76 -0.07
CA VAL A 25 9.86 -9.74 0.90
C VAL A 25 8.65 -10.21 1.70
N GLN A 26 7.68 -10.84 1.06
CA GLN A 26 6.50 -11.40 1.75
C GLN A 26 6.91 -12.44 2.77
N GLN A 27 7.75 -13.40 2.39
CA GLN A 27 8.20 -14.45 3.30
C GLN A 27 9.02 -13.89 4.46
N LEU A 28 9.95 -12.97 4.19
CA LEU A 28 10.73 -12.30 5.24
C LEU A 28 9.83 -11.54 6.22
N THR A 29 8.79 -10.87 5.72
CA THR A 29 7.85 -10.13 6.56
C THR A 29 7.15 -11.07 7.56
N VAL A 30 6.67 -12.20 7.09
CA VAL A 30 6.05 -13.22 7.95
C VAL A 30 7.06 -13.79 8.95
N ASP A 31 8.27 -14.10 8.51
CA ASP A 31 9.32 -14.66 9.36
C ASP A 31 9.79 -13.68 10.43
N ILE A 32 9.92 -12.39 10.09
CA ILE A 32 10.28 -11.34 11.05
C ILE A 32 9.19 -11.16 12.09
N PHE A 33 7.92 -11.18 11.72
CA PHE A 33 6.82 -11.15 12.68
C PHE A 33 6.84 -12.35 13.60
N GLY A 34 7.08 -13.55 13.09
CA GLY A 34 7.21 -14.77 13.89
C GLY A 34 8.33 -14.65 14.90
N HIS A 35 9.50 -14.19 14.48
CA HIS A 35 10.66 -13.94 15.35
C HIS A 35 10.34 -12.87 16.41
N ALA A 36 9.69 -11.78 16.01
CA ALA A 36 9.35 -10.69 16.91
C ALA A 36 8.34 -11.13 18.00
N LEU A 37 7.37 -11.97 17.65
CA LEU A 37 6.41 -12.53 18.61
C LEU A 37 7.09 -13.46 19.60
N GLU A 38 8.09 -14.22 19.17
CA GLU A 38 8.81 -15.16 20.03
C GLU A 38 9.85 -14.48 20.94
N HIS A 39 10.60 -13.51 20.39
CA HIS A 39 11.75 -12.89 21.07
C HIS A 39 11.57 -11.42 21.43
N GLY A 40 10.48 -10.79 21.00
CA GLY A 40 10.23 -9.36 21.25
C GLY A 40 11.08 -8.40 20.41
N ASP A 41 11.84 -8.90 19.43
CA ASP A 41 12.73 -8.10 18.58
C ASP A 41 12.16 -7.97 17.17
N TYR A 42 11.75 -6.76 16.82
CA TYR A 42 11.23 -6.41 15.49
C TYR A 42 12.19 -5.52 14.69
N THR A 43 13.42 -5.32 15.16
CA THR A 43 14.40 -4.42 14.51
C THR A 43 14.83 -4.89 13.12
N ALA A 44 14.62 -6.18 12.81
CA ALA A 44 14.88 -6.70 11.47
C ALA A 44 14.04 -6.01 10.39
N PHE A 45 12.85 -5.49 10.72
CA PHE A 45 12.06 -4.68 9.79
C PHE A 45 12.78 -3.40 9.36
N ASN A 46 13.55 -2.77 10.26
CA ASN A 46 14.32 -1.58 9.95
C ASN A 46 15.43 -1.90 8.94
N ARG A 47 16.07 -3.06 9.11
CA ARG A 47 17.10 -3.53 8.17
C ARG A 47 16.51 -3.87 6.80
N LEU A 48 15.33 -4.48 6.77
CA LEU A 48 14.63 -4.78 5.52
C LEU A 48 14.21 -3.50 4.80
N TYR A 49 13.71 -2.51 5.53
CA TYR A 49 13.38 -1.20 4.96
C TYR A 49 14.61 -0.56 4.31
N ASP A 50 15.75 -0.55 4.99
CA ASP A 50 16.99 0.01 4.46
C ASP A 50 17.51 -0.76 3.23
N ALA A 51 17.31 -2.08 3.21
CA ALA A 51 17.70 -2.92 2.08
C ALA A 51 16.81 -2.73 0.85
N MET A 52 15.55 -2.32 1.03
CA MET A 52 14.64 -2.00 -0.06
C MET A 52 14.92 -0.59 -0.58
N SER A 53 15.24 -0.47 -1.87
CA SER A 53 15.47 0.83 -2.48
C SER A 53 14.18 1.62 -2.68
N ASN A 54 14.28 2.93 -2.90
CA ASN A 54 13.13 3.80 -3.18
C ASN A 54 12.28 3.33 -4.36
N GLY A 55 12.88 2.66 -5.34
CA GLY A 55 12.18 2.14 -6.52
C GLY A 55 11.42 0.84 -6.30
N THR A 56 11.45 0.23 -5.10
CA THR A 56 10.85 -1.06 -4.82
C THR A 56 9.52 -0.98 -4.08
N ARG A 57 8.88 0.18 -4.06
CA ARG A 57 7.60 0.41 -3.36
C ARG A 57 7.69 0.14 -1.85
N ARG A 58 8.81 0.44 -1.24
CA ARG A 58 9.00 0.20 0.20
C ARG A 58 8.01 0.96 1.09
N GLU A 59 7.53 2.12 0.65
CA GLU A 59 6.50 2.86 1.40
C GLU A 59 5.17 2.08 1.44
N ALA A 60 4.83 1.42 0.35
CA ALA A 60 3.68 0.53 0.27
C ALA A 60 3.82 -0.67 1.22
N TRP A 61 5.01 -1.24 1.30
CA TRP A 61 5.32 -2.32 2.23
C TRP A 61 5.20 -1.86 3.69
N VAL A 62 5.65 -0.63 4.01
CA VAL A 62 5.49 -0.05 5.36
C VAL A 62 4.01 -0.01 5.75
N VAL A 63 3.13 0.47 4.87
CA VAL A 63 1.68 0.49 5.11
C VAL A 63 1.14 -0.91 5.40
N TYR A 64 1.59 -1.90 4.64
CA TYR A 64 1.20 -3.30 4.83
C TYR A 64 1.61 -3.83 6.22
N VAL A 65 2.84 -3.58 6.66
CA VAL A 65 3.33 -3.99 7.98
C VAL A 65 2.53 -3.33 9.09
N VAL A 66 2.30 -2.03 8.98
CA VAL A 66 1.56 -1.25 9.98
C VAL A 66 0.10 -1.71 10.07
N ASP A 67 -0.55 -1.91 8.93
CA ASP A 67 -1.97 -2.30 8.89
C ASP A 67 -2.23 -3.72 9.41
N HIS A 68 -1.23 -4.61 9.32
CA HIS A 68 -1.37 -6.01 9.76
C HIS A 68 -0.77 -6.29 11.14
N SER A 69 -0.40 -5.26 11.86
CA SER A 69 0.21 -5.40 13.19
C SER A 69 -0.11 -4.20 14.08
N SER A 70 0.37 -4.26 15.33
CA SER A 70 0.30 -3.13 16.25
C SER A 70 1.51 -2.19 16.15
N LEU A 71 2.42 -2.42 15.18
CA LEU A 71 3.57 -1.54 14.96
C LEU A 71 3.18 -0.22 14.31
N ASN A 72 3.88 0.85 14.66
CA ASN A 72 3.83 2.15 13.99
C ASN A 72 5.15 2.39 13.27
N PHE A 73 5.16 3.32 12.32
CA PHE A 73 6.36 3.69 11.59
C PHE A 73 6.68 5.18 11.79
N ASP A 74 7.89 5.46 12.24
CA ASP A 74 8.41 6.82 12.41
C ASP A 74 9.12 7.24 11.12
N LYS A 75 8.51 8.14 10.37
CA LYS A 75 9.04 8.61 9.08
C LYS A 75 10.34 9.39 9.23
N ASP A 76 10.51 10.12 10.32
CA ASP A 76 11.69 10.95 10.55
C ASP A 76 12.94 10.10 10.79
N LYS A 77 12.78 9.00 11.53
CA LYS A 77 13.85 8.06 11.86
C LYS A 77 13.91 6.86 10.93
N SER A 78 12.90 6.66 10.08
CA SER A 78 12.73 5.49 9.21
C SER A 78 12.80 4.17 9.98
N THR A 79 12.11 4.12 11.12
CA THR A 79 12.11 2.96 12.02
C THR A 79 10.70 2.57 12.43
N PHE A 80 10.50 1.26 12.63
CA PHE A 80 9.27 0.75 13.22
C PHE A 80 9.33 0.83 14.74
N LYS A 81 8.19 1.13 15.36
CA LYS A 81 8.06 1.23 16.83
C LYS A 81 6.78 0.56 17.28
N LEU A 82 6.86 -0.08 18.44
CA LEU A 82 5.68 -0.58 19.15
C LEU A 82 5.17 0.52 20.09
N PRO A 83 3.86 0.85 20.07
CA PRO A 83 3.29 1.81 21.01
C PRO A 83 3.56 1.40 22.46
N LYS A 84 3.80 2.38 23.34
CA LYS A 84 4.06 2.12 24.76
C LYS A 84 2.90 1.35 25.39
N LYS A 85 3.23 0.33 26.18
CA LYS A 85 2.29 -0.54 26.90
C LYS A 85 1.44 -1.45 26.02
N GLU A 86 1.71 -1.55 24.74
CA GLU A 86 1.05 -2.50 23.87
C GLU A 86 1.93 -3.71 23.59
N ALA A 87 1.30 -4.88 23.53
CA ALA A 87 1.97 -6.09 23.04
C ALA A 87 1.92 -6.12 21.52
N LEU A 88 2.92 -6.73 20.90
CA LEU A 88 2.93 -6.95 19.47
C LEU A 88 1.78 -7.91 19.08
N LYS A 89 0.92 -7.46 18.19
CA LYS A 89 -0.17 -8.25 17.61
C LYS A 89 0.02 -8.30 16.10
N VAL A 90 -0.22 -9.45 15.50
CA VAL A 90 -0.07 -9.66 14.06
C VAL A 90 -1.26 -10.43 13.51
N ASP A 91 -1.82 -9.95 12.41
CA ASP A 91 -2.92 -10.60 11.71
C ASP A 91 -2.38 -11.45 10.56
N PHE A 92 -1.89 -12.65 10.88
CA PHE A 92 -1.37 -13.59 9.90
C PHE A 92 -2.43 -14.08 8.91
N ASP A 93 -3.69 -14.19 9.34
CA ASP A 93 -4.77 -14.66 8.46
C ASP A 93 -5.02 -13.66 7.32
N ALA A 94 -5.04 -12.37 7.62
CA ALA A 94 -5.16 -11.33 6.60
C ALA A 94 -3.93 -11.31 5.67
N MET A 95 -2.72 -11.49 6.22
CA MET A 95 -1.48 -11.55 5.45
C MET A 95 -1.45 -12.74 4.49
N ASN A 96 -2.04 -13.88 4.88
CA ASN A 96 -2.13 -15.06 4.03
C ASN A 96 -3.12 -14.87 2.87
N LYS A 97 -4.10 -14.02 3.03
CA LYS A 97 -5.11 -13.74 1.99
C LYS A 97 -4.61 -12.81 0.91
N ILE A 98 -3.86 -11.77 1.30
CA ILE A 98 -3.37 -10.73 0.38
C ILE A 98 -1.90 -10.48 0.69
N THR A 99 -1.04 -10.56 -0.34
CA THR A 99 0.38 -10.22 -0.22
C THR A 99 0.58 -8.70 -0.15
N TRP A 100 1.72 -8.27 0.39
CA TRP A 100 2.04 -6.85 0.55
C TRP A 100 1.91 -6.04 -0.74
N HIS A 101 2.32 -6.61 -1.85
CA HIS A 101 2.30 -5.94 -3.15
C HIS A 101 0.87 -5.77 -3.69
N ALA A 102 0.05 -6.80 -3.58
CA ALA A 102 -1.34 -6.79 -4.02
C ALA A 102 -2.23 -5.95 -3.09
N TYR A 103 -2.04 -6.06 -1.79
CA TYR A 103 -2.80 -5.33 -0.77
C TYR A 103 -2.76 -3.82 -0.99
N THR A 104 -1.56 -3.26 -1.14
CA THR A 104 -1.40 -1.81 -1.29
C THR A 104 -2.02 -1.29 -2.57
N THR A 105 -1.91 -2.04 -3.67
CA THR A 105 -2.51 -1.68 -4.94
C THR A 105 -4.04 -1.64 -4.84
N GLU A 106 -4.65 -2.65 -4.23
CA GLU A 106 -6.10 -2.74 -4.05
C GLU A 106 -6.62 -1.69 -3.06
N ALA A 107 -5.95 -1.53 -1.92
CA ALA A 107 -6.34 -0.56 -0.90
C ALA A 107 -6.33 0.87 -1.44
N VAL A 108 -5.31 1.26 -2.19
CA VAL A 108 -5.22 2.57 -2.83
C VAL A 108 -6.36 2.79 -3.81
N LYS A 109 -6.68 1.80 -4.63
CA LYS A 109 -7.79 1.88 -5.59
C LYS A 109 -9.14 2.09 -4.88
N ILE A 110 -9.41 1.36 -3.83
CA ILE A 110 -10.66 1.46 -3.07
C ILE A 110 -10.80 2.84 -2.43
N VAL A 111 -9.76 3.33 -1.77
CA VAL A 111 -9.75 4.64 -1.12
C VAL A 111 -9.94 5.77 -2.15
N ASP A 112 -9.22 5.72 -3.26
CA ASP A 112 -9.31 6.73 -4.32
C ASP A 112 -10.71 6.76 -4.96
N LEU A 113 -11.32 5.60 -5.15
CA LEU A 113 -12.65 5.50 -5.72
C LEU A 113 -13.71 6.12 -4.80
N ASP A 114 -13.69 5.79 -3.52
CA ASP A 114 -14.61 6.37 -2.54
C ASP A 114 -14.46 7.88 -2.44
N LYS A 115 -13.24 8.37 -2.41
CA LYS A 115 -12.94 9.80 -2.41
C LYS A 115 -13.44 10.49 -3.68
N MET A 116 -13.25 9.88 -4.84
CA MET A 116 -13.76 10.39 -6.11
C MET A 116 -15.28 10.52 -6.10
N LEU A 117 -15.99 9.50 -5.60
CA LEU A 117 -17.45 9.52 -5.54
C LEU A 117 -17.96 10.66 -4.66
N VAL A 118 -17.38 10.85 -3.48
CA VAL A 118 -17.73 11.93 -2.56
C VAL A 118 -17.46 13.31 -3.21
N ASP A 119 -16.30 13.49 -3.82
CA ASP A 119 -15.93 14.74 -4.50
C ASP A 119 -16.88 15.05 -5.66
N MET A 120 -17.31 14.05 -6.41
CA MET A 120 -18.27 14.22 -7.50
C MET A 120 -19.64 14.65 -6.99
N GLU A 121 -20.13 14.06 -5.91
CA GLU A 121 -21.41 14.46 -5.29
C GLU A 121 -21.39 15.91 -4.80
N VAL A 122 -20.33 16.32 -4.11
CA VAL A 122 -20.17 17.67 -3.61
C VAL A 122 -20.12 18.69 -4.75
N LYS A 123 -19.39 18.41 -5.81
CA LYS A 123 -19.31 19.28 -6.99
C LYS A 123 -20.66 19.38 -7.70
N ALA A 124 -21.38 18.30 -7.85
CA ALA A 124 -22.69 18.28 -8.48
C ALA A 124 -23.70 19.13 -7.68
N MET A 125 -23.73 18.99 -6.37
CA MET A 125 -24.57 19.77 -5.48
C MET A 125 -24.25 21.27 -5.55
N ARG A 126 -23.00 21.65 -5.54
CA ARG A 126 -22.57 23.06 -5.65
C ARG A 126 -23.00 23.69 -6.97
N ARG A 127 -22.87 22.97 -8.07
CA ARG A 127 -23.32 23.44 -9.39
C ARG A 127 -24.83 23.65 -9.42
N TYR A 128 -25.58 22.73 -8.84
CA TYR A 128 -27.03 22.83 -8.74
C TYR A 128 -27.49 24.04 -7.93
N GLU A 129 -26.92 24.22 -6.74
CA GLU A 129 -27.23 25.36 -5.87
C GLU A 129 -26.89 26.70 -6.54
N LYS A 130 -25.76 26.78 -7.21
CA LYS A 130 -25.32 27.96 -7.92
C LYS A 130 -26.24 28.30 -9.09
N ALA A 131 -26.70 27.28 -9.84
CA ALA A 131 -27.67 27.49 -10.91
C ALA A 131 -29.01 28.03 -10.40
N ILE A 132 -29.49 27.55 -9.26
CA ILE A 132 -30.71 28.07 -8.62
C ILE A 132 -30.54 29.52 -8.18
N GLU A 133 -29.41 29.85 -7.52
CA GLU A 133 -29.11 31.21 -7.07
C GLU A 133 -29.05 32.23 -8.22
N ASN A 134 -28.47 31.82 -9.35
CA ASN A 134 -28.33 32.66 -10.53
C ASN A 134 -29.61 32.74 -11.34
N GLY A 135 -30.67 31.99 -10.99
CA GLY A 135 -31.89 31.91 -11.77
C GLY A 135 -31.74 31.26 -13.13
N ASP A 136 -30.67 30.45 -13.29
CA ASP A 136 -30.41 29.77 -14.52
C ASP A 136 -31.42 28.64 -14.75
N GLU A 137 -31.76 28.42 -16.01
CA GLU A 137 -32.62 27.31 -16.39
C GLU A 137 -31.83 26.00 -16.25
N ILE A 138 -32.34 25.08 -15.43
CA ILE A 138 -31.73 23.76 -15.22
C ILE A 138 -32.25 22.83 -16.32
N VAL A 139 -31.36 22.48 -17.25
CA VAL A 139 -31.68 21.59 -18.36
C VAL A 139 -31.12 20.20 -18.07
N GLY A 140 -31.94 19.19 -18.20
CA GLY A 140 -31.59 17.81 -18.01
C GLY A 140 -32.34 17.14 -16.85
N ASN A 141 -32.20 15.83 -16.75
CA ASN A 141 -32.86 15.04 -15.70
C ASN A 141 -32.09 15.17 -14.40
N ILE A 142 -32.50 16.12 -13.57
CA ILE A 142 -32.01 16.29 -12.22
C ILE A 142 -33.03 15.73 -11.22
N GLU A 143 -33.99 15.05 -11.73
CA GLU A 143 -34.99 14.37 -10.93
C GLU A 143 -34.44 13.13 -10.23
#